data_75edbd1351cb40596f540c52cfa4d39c
#
_entry.id   75edbd1351cb40596f540c52cfa4d39c
#
_cell.length_a   1.000
_cell.length_b   1.000
_cell.length_c   1.000
_cell.angle_alpha   90.00
_cell.angle_beta   90.00
_cell.angle_gamma   90.00
#
_symmetry.space_group_name_H-M   'P 1'
#
loop_
_entity.id
_entity.type
_entity.pdbx_description
1 polymer ?
#
loop_
_entity_poly.entity_id
_entity_poly.type
_entity_poly.pdbx_seq_one_letter_code
_entity_poly.pdbx_strand_id
1 'polypeptide(L)' 'MENFWTSNRPIKGLRHFVLVKETREQGNIIFSMVSVLDSEINLKTTYEELINSGNWYKGWINLPKLQSITEEYVN' A
#
# COMPACT_ATOMS: atom_id res chain seq x y z
N MET A 1 -6.92 -5.43 -12.43
CA MET A 1 -6.39 -5.46 -11.06
C MET A 1 -6.75 -4.17 -10.35
N GLU A 2 -6.94 -4.25 -9.04
CA GLU A 2 -7.24 -3.07 -8.25
C GLU A 2 -6.11 -2.05 -8.36
N ASN A 3 -6.47 -0.78 -8.57
CA ASN A 3 -5.47 0.27 -8.69
C ASN A 3 -5.23 1.01 -7.38
N PHE A 4 -6.19 0.97 -6.46
CA PHE A 4 -6.10 1.73 -5.22
C PHE A 4 -5.73 0.79 -4.08
N TRP A 5 -4.69 1.16 -3.32
CA TRP A 5 -4.15 0.29 -2.28
C TRP A 5 -3.83 1.07 -1.04
N THR A 6 -3.92 0.40 0.10
CA THR A 6 -3.58 0.99 1.38
C THR A 6 -2.49 0.14 2.02
N SER A 7 -1.40 0.79 2.40
CA SER A 7 -0.30 0.10 3.05
C SER A 7 -0.63 -0.13 4.52
N ASN A 8 -0.40 -1.35 4.99
CA ASN A 8 -0.62 -1.67 6.39
C ASN A 8 0.30 -0.85 7.29
N ARG A 9 1.49 -0.52 6.81
CA ARG A 9 2.43 0.31 7.54
C ARG A 9 2.64 1.60 6.77
N PRO A 10 2.73 2.73 7.49
CA PRO A 10 2.97 3.99 6.79
C PRO A 10 4.31 3.95 6.06
N ILE A 11 4.33 4.50 4.87
CA ILE A 11 5.54 4.67 4.10
C ILE A 11 5.77 6.16 4.04
N LYS A 12 6.78 6.62 4.78
CA LYS A 12 7.05 8.04 4.96
C LYS A 12 5.79 8.77 5.45
N GLY A 13 5.06 8.10 6.36
CA GLY A 13 3.88 8.68 6.95
C GLY A 13 2.60 8.56 6.14
N LEU A 14 2.66 7.97 4.94
CA LEU A 14 1.52 7.92 4.04
C LEU A 14 1.14 6.46 3.79
N ARG A 15 -0.15 6.23 3.64
CA ARG A 15 -0.66 4.88 3.50
C ARG A 15 -1.42 4.62 2.21
N HIS A 16 -1.96 5.66 1.56
CA HIS A 16 -2.82 5.48 0.40
C HIS A 16 -2.03 5.67 -0.87
N PHE A 17 -2.05 4.66 -1.72
CA PHE A 17 -1.24 4.63 -2.93
C PHE A 17 -2.10 4.23 -4.12
N VAL A 18 -1.64 4.63 -5.30
CA VAL A 18 -2.27 4.23 -6.54
C VAL A 18 -1.24 3.51 -7.39
N LEU A 19 -1.68 2.42 -7.98
CA LEU A 19 -0.86 1.63 -8.90
C LEU A 19 -0.88 2.31 -10.25
N VAL A 20 0.28 2.76 -10.72
CA VAL A 20 0.35 3.54 -11.95
C VAL A 20 1.01 2.79 -13.09
N LYS A 21 1.75 1.71 -12.80
CA LYS A 21 2.46 1.03 -13.87
C LYS A 21 2.71 -0.42 -13.48
N GLU A 22 2.64 -1.27 -14.47
CA GLU A 22 2.96 -2.68 -14.32
C GLU A 22 4.05 -3.02 -15.34
N THR A 23 5.14 -3.64 -14.88
CA THR A 23 6.21 -4.07 -15.78
C THR A 23 6.58 -5.50 -15.46
N ARG A 24 7.31 -6.11 -16.37
CA ARG A 24 7.86 -7.45 -16.15
C ARG A 24 9.37 -7.36 -16.17
N GLU A 25 9.99 -7.94 -15.14
CA GLU A 25 11.44 -7.95 -15.03
C GLU A 25 11.85 -9.36 -14.66
N GLN A 26 12.59 -10.00 -15.56
CA GLN A 26 13.11 -11.34 -15.32
C GLN A 26 12.03 -12.32 -14.93
N GLY A 27 10.88 -12.21 -15.59
CA GLY A 27 9.77 -13.12 -15.33
C GLY A 27 8.86 -12.74 -14.18
N ASN A 28 9.20 -11.68 -13.45
CA ASN A 28 8.39 -11.22 -12.33
C ASN A 28 7.60 -10.00 -12.72
N ILE A 29 6.40 -9.89 -12.15
CA ILE A 29 5.57 -8.73 -12.35
C ILE A 29 5.89 -7.71 -11.27
N ILE A 30 6.24 -6.51 -11.70
CA ILE A 30 6.61 -5.42 -10.80
C ILE A 30 5.59 -4.31 -10.95
N PHE A 31 5.08 -3.83 -9.84
CA PHE A 31 4.10 -2.75 -9.80
C PHE A 31 4.75 -1.49 -9.28
N SER A 32 4.51 -0.38 -9.97
CA SER A 32 4.95 0.94 -9.52
C SER A 32 3.77 1.63 -8.87
N MET A 33 3.97 2.14 -7.67
CA MET A 33 2.93 2.74 -6.88
C MET A 33 3.36 4.14 -6.45
N VAL A 34 2.39 5.04 -6.37
CA VAL A 34 2.65 6.44 -6.04
C VAL A 34 1.66 6.85 -4.97
N SER A 35 2.15 7.61 -3.98
CA SER A 35 1.26 8.14 -2.95
C SER A 35 0.26 9.12 -3.54
N VAL A 36 -0.97 9.06 -3.06
CA VAL A 36 -2.01 9.97 -3.56
C VAL A 36 -1.81 11.38 -3.02
N LEU A 37 -1.09 11.53 -1.93
CA LEU A 37 -0.88 12.85 -1.34
C LEU A 37 0.43 13.49 -1.77
N ASP A 38 1.40 12.69 -2.22
CA ASP A 38 2.71 13.22 -2.58
C ASP A 38 3.30 12.35 -3.67
N SER A 39 3.24 12.82 -4.91
CA SER A 39 3.65 12.04 -6.07
C SER A 39 5.15 11.75 -6.09
N GLU A 40 5.93 12.45 -5.27
CA GLU A 40 7.35 12.15 -5.18
C GLU A 40 7.62 10.92 -4.33
N ILE A 41 6.64 10.49 -3.55
CA ILE A 41 6.78 9.28 -2.77
C ILE A 41 6.23 8.13 -3.60
N ASN A 42 7.15 7.32 -4.10
CA ASN A 42 6.78 6.20 -4.95
C ASN A 42 7.61 4.99 -4.55
N LEU A 43 7.13 3.83 -4.97
CA LEU A 43 7.81 2.59 -4.65
C LEU A 43 7.48 1.55 -5.69
N LYS A 44 8.27 0.47 -5.68
CA LYS A 44 8.00 -0.68 -6.51
C LYS A 44 7.76 -1.88 -5.62
N THR A 45 6.83 -2.71 -6.01
CA THR A 45 6.52 -3.91 -5.24
C THR A 45 6.21 -5.04 -6.21
N THR A 46 6.39 -6.28 -5.74
CA THR A 46 6.10 -7.43 -6.57
C THR A 46 4.65 -7.84 -6.40
N TYR A 47 4.17 -8.66 -7.33
CA TYR A 47 2.83 -9.22 -7.22
C TYR A 47 2.67 -9.98 -5.91
N GLU A 48 3.69 -10.78 -5.57
CA GLU A 48 3.64 -11.57 -4.36
C GLU A 48 3.51 -10.69 -3.12
N GLU A 49 4.29 -9.63 -3.07
CA GLU A 49 4.23 -8.72 -1.93
C GLU A 49 2.87 -8.05 -1.84
N LEU A 50 2.35 -7.63 -2.97
CA LEU A 50 1.09 -6.89 -2.98
C LEU A 50 -0.09 -7.78 -2.58
N ILE A 51 -0.11 -9.01 -3.05
CA ILE A 51 -1.28 -9.89 -2.90
C ILE A 51 -1.17 -10.78 -1.66
N ASN A 52 0.02 -11.30 -1.38
CA ASN A 52 0.15 -12.38 -0.40
C ASN A 52 0.89 -12.01 0.88
N SER A 53 1.49 -10.84 0.95
CA SER A 53 2.30 -10.51 2.13
C SER A 53 1.45 -10.12 3.33
N GLY A 54 0.23 -9.66 3.10
CA GLY A 54 -0.58 -9.11 4.18
C GLY A 54 -0.25 -7.68 4.50
N ASN A 55 0.67 -7.06 3.76
CA ASN A 55 1.08 -5.69 4.01
C ASN A 55 0.25 -4.66 3.27
N TRP A 56 -0.62 -5.09 2.37
CA TRP A 56 -1.39 -4.21 1.54
C TRP A 56 -2.86 -4.60 1.55
N TYR A 57 -3.73 -3.62 1.57
CA TYR A 57 -5.18 -3.81 1.49
C TYR A 57 -5.69 -3.18 0.21
N LYS A 58 -6.63 -3.87 -0.43
CA LYS A 58 -7.25 -3.33 -1.64
C LYS A 58 -8.10 -2.12 -1.30
N GLY A 59 -8.05 -1.10 -2.15
CA GLY A 59 -8.82 0.11 -1.95
C GLY A 59 -8.16 1.04 -0.94
N TRP A 60 -8.76 2.18 -0.77
CA TRP A 60 -8.30 3.15 0.22
C TRP A 60 -9.17 3.01 1.45
N ILE A 61 -8.59 2.49 2.52
CA ILE A 61 -9.32 2.29 3.78
C ILE A 61 -8.65 3.08 4.87
N ASN A 62 -9.41 3.33 5.92
CA ASN A 62 -8.95 4.17 7.02
C ASN A 62 -8.35 3.29 8.11
N LEU A 63 -7.08 2.91 7.93
CA LEU A 63 -6.39 2.07 8.89
C LEU A 63 -6.15 2.71 10.24
N PRO A 64 -5.88 4.01 10.33
CA PRO A 64 -5.70 4.62 11.64
C PRO A 64 -6.87 4.36 12.58
N LYS A 65 -8.06 4.19 12.02
CA LYS A 65 -9.21 3.90 12.84
C LYS A 65 -9.06 2.57 13.57
N LEU A 66 -8.52 1.58 12.88
CA LEU A 66 -8.30 0.28 13.49
C LEU A 66 -7.26 0.38 14.59
N GLN A 67 -6.22 1.14 14.35
CA GLN A 67 -5.18 1.32 15.35
C GLN A 67 -5.68 2.09 16.54
N SER A 68 -6.52 3.06 16.31
CA SER A 68 -7.09 3.83 17.41
C SER A 68 -7.91 2.95 18.34
N ILE A 69 -8.67 2.03 17.78
CA ILE A 69 -9.44 1.11 18.58
C ILE A 69 -8.54 0.29 19.49
N THR A 70 -7.45 -0.19 18.91
CA THR A 70 -6.48 -0.97 19.68
C THR A 70 -5.89 -0.15 20.80
N GLU A 71 -5.55 1.07 20.50
CA GLU A 71 -4.91 1.94 21.48
C GLU A 71 -5.86 2.30 22.61
N GLU A 72 -7.12 2.45 22.28
CA GLU A 72 -8.11 2.79 23.30
C GLU A 72 -8.25 1.70 24.32
N TYR A 73 -8.00 0.49 23.92
CA TYR A 73 -8.10 -0.62 24.87
C TYR A 73 -6.97 -0.61 25.87
N VAL A 74 -5.84 -0.07 25.49
CA VAL A 74 -4.71 -0.02 26.41
C VAL A 74 -4.74 1.24 27.23
N ASN A 75 -5.63 2.15 26.90
CA ASN A 75 -5.78 3.35 27.69
C ASN A 75 -6.71 3.09 28.89
#